data_77b37674548bed1ac407b4514d9aba52
#
_entry.id   77b37674548bed1ac407b4514d9aba52
#
_cell.length_a   1.000
_cell.length_b   1.000
_cell.length_c   1.000
_cell.angle_alpha   90.00
_cell.angle_beta   90.00
_cell.angle_gamma   90.00
#
_symmetry.space_group_name_H-M   'P 1'
#
loop_
_entity.id
_entity.type
_entity.pdbx_description
1 polymer ?
#
loop_
_entity_poly.entity_id
_entity_poly.type
_entity_poly.pdbx_seq_one_letter_code
_entity_poly.pdbx_strand_id
1 'polypeptide(L)'
;AKGRNVIVARPHMLPYITKDGVTVAKEAMLDDEIANIGAYLIKQVAARTDDGVKDGTTSSTILAQAIVNEADSMLKQGVNPVYVKRGIDKAMEFAVKKLKTLSTRIKTNTELRNIATISANGDKEIGKLIAEIYKKTGKDGVIKVEEGLTTETTVEYTKGYEIDNGFLNWGFINNHEKNQVEFEDCYVLLYEGYLEDLKELDKTIETLYDEQTGEIAPLLIISDNIDTQIINKFLSYKMHGKKLMCIKSPSFGSRRTEMMQDITTVIGGKVYSKERG
;
A
#
# COMPACT_ATOMS: atom_id res chain seq x y z
N ALA A 1 23.25 -1.86 0.97
CA ALA A 1 24.18 -2.93 1.37
C ALA A 1 24.78 -3.59 0.13
N LYS A 2 26.07 -3.90 0.16
CA LYS A 2 26.75 -4.63 -0.93
C LYS A 2 26.67 -6.15 -0.68
N GLY A 3 25.48 -6.64 -0.35
CA GLY A 3 25.24 -8.06 -0.08
C GLY A 3 25.39 -8.93 -1.32
N ARG A 4 25.86 -10.17 -1.11
CA ARG A 4 25.82 -11.22 -2.14
C ARG A 4 24.45 -11.91 -2.11
N ASN A 5 24.11 -12.55 -3.21
CA ASN A 5 22.94 -13.41 -3.26
C ASN A 5 23.09 -14.56 -2.24
N VAL A 6 22.02 -14.83 -1.53
CA VAL A 6 21.90 -15.94 -0.59
C VAL A 6 20.85 -16.91 -1.14
N ILE A 7 21.15 -18.19 -1.08
CA ILE A 7 20.20 -19.25 -1.41
C ILE A 7 19.47 -19.61 -0.11
N VAL A 8 18.18 -19.45 -0.10
CA VAL A 8 17.32 -19.78 1.05
C VAL A 8 16.56 -21.06 0.72
N ALA A 9 16.81 -22.10 1.51
CA ALA A 9 16.08 -23.35 1.41
C ALA A 9 14.82 -23.29 2.27
N ARG A 10 13.71 -23.78 1.75
CA ARG A 10 12.43 -23.92 2.46
C ARG A 10 12.01 -25.38 2.48
N PRO A 11 11.54 -25.91 3.61
CA PRO A 11 10.97 -27.24 3.64
C PRO A 11 9.83 -27.38 2.63
N HIS A 12 9.87 -28.41 1.80
CA HIS A 12 8.84 -28.74 0.80
C HIS A 12 8.61 -27.69 -0.32
N MET A 13 9.51 -26.69 -0.48
CA MET A 13 9.45 -25.70 -1.54
C MET A 13 10.79 -25.61 -2.27
N LEU A 14 10.77 -25.05 -3.49
CA LEU A 14 12.01 -24.76 -4.20
C LEU A 14 12.82 -23.69 -3.46
N PRO A 15 14.15 -23.86 -3.37
CA PRO A 15 15.02 -22.84 -2.84
C PRO A 15 14.94 -21.58 -3.72
N TYR A 16 15.02 -20.41 -3.10
CA TYR A 16 15.04 -19.15 -3.83
C TYR A 16 16.28 -18.32 -3.51
N ILE A 17 16.65 -17.46 -4.44
CA ILE A 17 17.83 -16.61 -4.35
C ILE A 17 17.37 -15.19 -4.01
N THR A 18 17.96 -14.62 -2.96
CA THR A 18 17.66 -13.23 -2.56
C THR A 18 18.91 -12.49 -2.09
N LYS A 19 18.87 -11.15 -2.21
CA LYS A 19 19.84 -10.23 -1.58
C LYS A 19 19.21 -9.47 -0.41
N ASP A 20 17.90 -9.59 -0.25
CA ASP A 20 17.15 -8.81 0.71
C ASP A 20 17.40 -9.31 2.13
N GLY A 21 17.87 -8.40 3.00
CA GLY A 21 18.25 -8.73 4.37
C GLY A 21 17.06 -9.14 5.24
N VAL A 22 15.90 -8.54 5.06
CA VAL A 22 14.70 -8.90 5.84
C VAL A 22 14.19 -10.28 5.46
N THR A 23 14.21 -10.60 4.16
CA THR A 23 13.81 -11.91 3.65
C THR A 23 14.72 -13.01 4.21
N VAL A 24 16.04 -12.80 4.18
CA VAL A 24 17.01 -13.72 4.78
C VAL A 24 16.79 -13.85 6.30
N ALA A 25 16.57 -12.73 7.00
CA ALA A 25 16.35 -12.74 8.44
C ALA A 25 15.08 -13.52 8.82
N LYS A 26 13.98 -13.34 8.08
CA LYS A 26 12.71 -14.05 8.35
C LYS A 26 12.85 -15.58 8.28
N GLU A 27 13.71 -16.08 7.42
CA GLU A 27 13.92 -17.53 7.22
C GLU A 27 15.01 -18.13 8.13
N ALA A 28 15.81 -17.31 8.82
CA ALA A 28 16.84 -17.81 9.73
C ALA A 28 16.19 -18.57 10.91
N MET A 29 16.53 -19.84 11.08
CA MET A 29 16.10 -20.67 12.19
C MET A 29 17.32 -21.33 12.82
N LEU A 30 17.29 -21.56 14.12
CA LEU A 30 18.33 -22.22 14.88
C LEU A 30 17.74 -23.49 15.52
N ASP A 31 18.55 -24.53 15.62
CA ASP A 31 18.14 -25.84 16.17
C ASP A 31 17.91 -25.77 17.67
N ASP A 32 18.64 -24.93 18.39
CA ASP A 32 18.47 -24.70 19.82
C ASP A 32 17.29 -23.77 20.09
N GLU A 33 16.32 -24.22 20.90
CA GLU A 33 15.09 -23.49 21.19
C GLU A 33 15.35 -22.15 21.89
N ILE A 34 16.32 -22.08 22.81
CA ILE A 34 16.64 -20.85 23.57
C ILE A 34 17.33 -19.86 22.63
N ALA A 35 18.29 -20.31 21.83
CA ALA A 35 18.95 -19.49 20.83
C ALA A 35 17.96 -18.98 19.78
N ASN A 36 16.95 -19.79 19.44
CA ASN A 36 15.91 -19.41 18.49
C ASN A 36 15.00 -18.28 19.00
N ILE A 37 14.77 -18.18 20.33
CA ILE A 37 14.10 -17.02 20.93
C ILE A 37 14.90 -15.73 20.63
N GLY A 38 16.22 -15.76 20.80
CA GLY A 38 17.09 -14.63 20.46
C GLY A 38 17.04 -14.28 18.97
N ALA A 39 17.09 -15.29 18.10
CA ALA A 39 16.94 -15.11 16.66
C ALA A 39 15.59 -14.46 16.31
N TYR A 40 14.49 -14.88 16.95
CA TYR A 40 13.18 -14.28 16.77
C TYR A 40 13.15 -12.79 17.14
N LEU A 41 13.75 -12.39 18.25
CA LEU A 41 13.84 -10.98 18.64
C LEU A 41 14.61 -10.15 17.60
N ILE A 42 15.70 -10.67 17.06
CA ILE A 42 16.47 -9.98 16.01
C ILE A 42 15.68 -9.91 14.69
N LYS A 43 14.92 -10.95 14.35
CA LYS A 43 14.00 -10.90 13.21
C LYS A 43 12.98 -9.76 13.34
N GLN A 44 12.46 -9.52 14.56
CA GLN A 44 11.51 -8.42 14.81
C GLN A 44 12.14 -7.04 14.54
N VAL A 45 13.45 -6.87 14.79
CA VAL A 45 14.15 -5.60 14.46
C VAL A 45 14.14 -5.38 12.94
N ALA A 46 14.50 -6.41 12.17
CA ALA A 46 14.49 -6.32 10.71
C ALA A 46 13.07 -6.07 10.16
N ALA A 47 12.07 -6.80 10.67
CA ALA A 47 10.68 -6.66 10.24
C ALA A 47 10.12 -5.27 10.52
N ARG A 48 10.31 -4.73 11.74
CA ARG A 48 9.85 -3.37 12.08
C ARG A 48 10.53 -2.27 11.26
N THR A 49 11.80 -2.47 10.90
CA THR A 49 12.51 -1.53 10.02
C THR A 49 11.93 -1.61 8.60
N ASP A 50 11.63 -2.82 8.12
CA ASP A 50 10.98 -3.04 6.83
C ASP A 50 9.58 -2.40 6.77
N ASP A 51 8.75 -2.65 7.78
CA ASP A 51 7.39 -2.09 7.87
C ASP A 51 7.39 -0.56 7.91
N GLY A 52 8.39 0.04 8.59
CA GLY A 52 8.46 1.50 8.75
C GLY A 52 9.02 2.24 7.56
N VAL A 53 10.12 1.77 6.96
CA VAL A 53 10.88 2.54 5.96
C VAL A 53 11.33 1.74 4.74
N LYS A 54 11.13 0.44 4.69
CA LYS A 54 11.51 -0.45 3.58
C LYS A 54 12.99 -0.44 3.21
N ASP A 55 13.86 0.12 4.05
CA ASP A 55 15.30 0.21 3.81
C ASP A 55 16.09 0.15 5.13
N GLY A 56 17.36 -0.23 5.06
CA GLY A 56 18.25 -0.30 6.23
C GLY A 56 18.05 -1.51 7.15
N THR A 57 17.33 -2.54 6.73
CA THR A 57 17.05 -3.75 7.51
C THR A 57 18.32 -4.47 7.99
N THR A 58 19.32 -4.60 7.13
CA THR A 58 20.63 -5.15 7.49
C THR A 58 21.37 -4.27 8.50
N SER A 59 21.35 -2.95 8.32
CA SER A 59 22.01 -2.02 9.23
C SER A 59 21.37 -2.03 10.62
N SER A 60 20.05 -2.05 10.70
CA SER A 60 19.32 -2.14 11.98
C SER A 60 19.61 -3.45 12.72
N THR A 61 19.73 -4.56 12.01
CA THR A 61 20.08 -5.86 12.58
C THR A 61 21.49 -5.85 13.17
N ILE A 62 22.48 -5.28 12.45
CA ILE A 62 23.86 -5.16 12.92
C ILE A 62 23.94 -4.23 14.14
N LEU A 63 23.23 -3.11 14.12
CA LEU A 63 23.15 -2.21 15.28
C LEU A 63 22.53 -2.86 16.50
N ALA A 64 21.47 -3.62 16.32
CA ALA A 64 20.84 -4.37 17.41
C ALA A 64 21.82 -5.38 18.02
N GLN A 65 22.52 -6.12 17.19
CA GLN A 65 23.57 -7.06 17.65
C GLN A 65 24.65 -6.33 18.46
N ALA A 66 25.16 -5.20 17.96
CA ALA A 66 26.20 -4.43 18.66
C ALA A 66 25.70 -3.92 20.01
N ILE A 67 24.49 -3.35 20.08
CA ILE A 67 23.88 -2.88 21.32
C ILE A 67 23.71 -4.00 22.33
N VAL A 68 23.22 -5.17 21.89
CA VAL A 68 23.03 -6.33 22.77
C VAL A 68 24.37 -6.83 23.31
N ASN A 69 25.39 -6.94 22.47
CA ASN A 69 26.73 -7.40 22.89
C ASN A 69 27.37 -6.47 23.93
N GLU A 70 27.29 -5.16 23.72
CA GLU A 70 27.81 -4.17 24.67
C GLU A 70 26.99 -4.19 26.00
N ALA A 71 25.66 -4.32 25.89
CA ALA A 71 24.84 -4.45 27.09
C ALA A 71 25.16 -5.70 27.88
N ASP A 72 25.34 -6.84 27.24
CA ASP A 72 25.73 -8.10 27.89
C ASP A 72 27.09 -7.99 28.60
N SER A 73 28.04 -7.32 27.96
CA SER A 73 29.35 -7.02 28.59
C SER A 73 29.20 -6.23 29.88
N MET A 74 28.33 -5.20 29.90
CA MET A 74 28.07 -4.40 31.09
C MET A 74 27.36 -5.22 32.19
N LEU A 75 26.39 -6.06 31.81
CA LEU A 75 25.69 -6.93 32.73
C LEU A 75 26.63 -7.93 33.41
N LYS A 76 27.56 -8.51 32.67
CA LYS A 76 28.61 -9.40 33.19
C LYS A 76 29.55 -8.71 34.18
N GLN A 77 29.71 -7.39 34.06
CA GLN A 77 30.45 -6.58 35.01
C GLN A 77 29.62 -6.18 36.27
N GLY A 78 28.38 -6.64 36.37
CA GLY A 78 27.49 -6.38 37.52
C GLY A 78 26.69 -5.09 37.42
N VAL A 79 26.65 -4.44 36.28
CA VAL A 79 25.81 -3.23 36.08
C VAL A 79 24.33 -3.64 36.08
N ASN A 80 23.50 -2.89 36.80
CA ASN A 80 22.08 -3.16 36.88
C ASN A 80 21.40 -2.99 35.51
N PRO A 81 20.62 -3.99 35.03
CA PRO A 81 19.95 -3.95 33.72
C PRO A 81 19.07 -2.72 33.50
N VAL A 82 18.43 -2.21 34.55
CA VAL A 82 17.59 -0.99 34.47
C VAL A 82 18.41 0.24 34.08
N TYR A 83 19.62 0.35 34.61
CA TYR A 83 20.50 1.47 34.24
C TYR A 83 21.06 1.33 32.83
N VAL A 84 21.38 0.10 32.40
CA VAL A 84 21.79 -0.17 31.02
C VAL A 84 20.68 0.24 30.05
N LYS A 85 19.44 -0.19 30.31
CA LYS A 85 18.27 0.21 29.50
C LYS A 85 18.11 1.72 29.43
N ARG A 86 18.12 2.42 30.56
CA ARG A 86 18.02 3.88 30.61
C ARG A 86 19.14 4.58 29.83
N GLY A 87 20.35 4.02 29.84
CA GLY A 87 21.48 4.49 29.07
C GLY A 87 21.23 4.36 27.57
N ILE A 88 20.73 3.20 27.12
CA ILE A 88 20.35 2.93 25.72
C ILE A 88 19.27 3.91 25.26
N ASP A 89 18.21 4.12 26.06
CA ASP A 89 17.12 5.05 25.72
C ASP A 89 17.64 6.48 25.51
N LYS A 90 18.49 6.98 26.42
CA LYS A 90 19.10 8.32 26.30
C LYS A 90 20.03 8.42 25.08
N ALA A 91 20.84 7.39 24.83
CA ALA A 91 21.73 7.35 23.68
C ALA A 91 20.94 7.36 22.36
N MET A 92 19.84 6.62 22.30
CA MET A 92 18.95 6.60 21.14
C MET A 92 18.34 7.98 20.88
N GLU A 93 17.78 8.65 21.92
CA GLU A 93 17.22 10.00 21.77
C GLU A 93 18.26 10.99 21.26
N PHE A 94 19.47 10.95 21.82
CA PHE A 94 20.58 11.81 21.39
C PHE A 94 20.97 11.52 19.93
N ALA A 95 21.13 10.25 19.58
CA ALA A 95 21.50 9.83 18.22
C ALA A 95 20.44 10.29 17.19
N VAL A 96 19.14 10.13 17.48
CA VAL A 96 18.04 10.57 16.60
C VAL A 96 18.07 12.09 16.42
N LYS A 97 18.26 12.87 17.50
CA LYS A 97 18.42 14.33 17.40
C LYS A 97 19.61 14.71 16.53
N LYS A 98 20.75 14.05 16.73
CA LYS A 98 21.96 14.32 15.97
C LYS A 98 21.81 13.96 14.50
N LEU A 99 21.21 12.82 14.18
CA LEU A 99 20.93 12.41 12.80
C LEU A 99 20.03 13.41 12.09
N LYS A 100 19.00 13.95 12.74
CA LYS A 100 18.16 15.01 12.17
C LYS A 100 18.96 16.28 11.80
N THR A 101 19.98 16.64 12.60
CA THR A 101 20.84 17.80 12.29
C THR A 101 21.84 17.52 11.18
N LEU A 102 22.24 16.27 11.00
CA LEU A 102 23.17 15.85 9.96
C LEU A 102 22.49 15.56 8.62
N SER A 103 21.16 15.32 8.65
CA SER A 103 20.40 15.03 7.44
C SER A 103 20.34 16.26 6.52
N THR A 104 20.50 16.03 5.23
CA THR A 104 20.37 17.06 4.19
C THR A 104 19.12 16.80 3.39
N ARG A 105 18.30 17.84 3.15
CA ARG A 105 17.13 17.74 2.30
C ARG A 105 17.54 17.58 0.84
N ILE A 106 16.88 16.67 0.14
CA ILE A 106 17.00 16.51 -1.31
C ILE A 106 16.49 17.76 -1.99
N LYS A 107 17.29 18.35 -2.88
CA LYS A 107 16.97 19.55 -3.65
C LYS A 107 17.00 19.33 -5.16
N THR A 108 17.71 18.33 -5.62
CA THR A 108 17.95 18.10 -7.04
C THR A 108 17.53 16.70 -7.48
N ASN A 109 17.15 16.57 -8.75
CA ASN A 109 16.86 15.26 -9.36
C ASN A 109 18.07 14.31 -9.33
N THR A 110 19.28 14.84 -9.35
CA THR A 110 20.50 14.02 -9.26
C THR A 110 20.63 13.39 -7.88
N GLU A 111 20.36 14.13 -6.83
CA GLU A 111 20.34 13.61 -5.45
C GLU A 111 19.26 12.56 -5.28
N LEU A 112 18.05 12.83 -5.80
CA LEU A 112 16.94 11.87 -5.79
C LEU A 112 17.31 10.58 -6.53
N ARG A 113 17.88 10.69 -7.72
CA ARG A 113 18.36 9.54 -8.48
C ARG A 113 19.42 8.74 -7.73
N ASN A 114 20.35 9.41 -7.05
CA ASN A 114 21.39 8.73 -6.28
C ASN A 114 20.79 7.93 -5.12
N ILE A 115 19.81 8.50 -4.41
CA ILE A 115 19.10 7.80 -3.33
C ILE A 115 18.32 6.61 -3.88
N ALA A 116 17.52 6.81 -4.94
CA ALA A 116 16.79 5.73 -5.58
C ALA A 116 17.72 4.61 -6.08
N THR A 117 18.89 4.96 -6.62
CA THR A 117 19.91 4.00 -7.03
C THR A 117 20.44 3.19 -5.83
N ILE A 118 20.69 3.85 -4.69
CA ILE A 118 21.14 3.15 -3.48
C ILE A 118 20.05 2.21 -2.96
N SER A 119 18.82 2.66 -2.89
CA SER A 119 17.66 1.84 -2.47
C SER A 119 17.41 0.67 -3.41
N ALA A 120 17.66 0.85 -4.71
CA ALA A 120 17.62 -0.20 -5.72
C ALA A 120 18.90 -1.07 -5.74
N ASN A 121 19.65 -1.10 -4.64
CA ASN A 121 20.83 -1.94 -4.47
C ASN A 121 21.97 -1.66 -5.49
N GLY A 122 22.06 -0.41 -5.97
CA GLY A 122 23.05 0.07 -6.92
C GLY A 122 22.60 0.03 -8.38
N ASP A 123 21.37 -0.35 -8.65
CA ASP A 123 20.81 -0.35 -10.01
C ASP A 123 20.51 1.09 -10.46
N LYS A 124 21.31 1.55 -11.44
CA LYS A 124 21.24 2.91 -11.97
C LYS A 124 20.02 3.13 -12.88
N GLU A 125 19.55 2.09 -13.55
CA GLU A 125 18.40 2.18 -14.46
C GLU A 125 17.12 2.33 -13.64
N ILE A 126 16.93 1.50 -12.63
CA ILE A 126 15.82 1.64 -11.68
C ILE A 126 15.91 3.01 -10.98
N GLY A 127 17.10 3.42 -10.50
CA GLY A 127 17.28 4.70 -9.85
C GLY A 127 16.91 5.89 -10.74
N LYS A 128 17.23 5.84 -12.03
CA LYS A 128 16.83 6.85 -13.01
C LYS A 128 15.33 6.86 -13.22
N LEU A 129 14.74 5.68 -13.44
CA LEU A 129 13.31 5.51 -13.67
C LEU A 129 12.47 6.07 -12.51
N ILE A 130 12.80 5.70 -11.28
CA ILE A 130 12.12 6.19 -10.08
C ILE A 130 12.27 7.71 -9.94
N ALA A 131 13.45 8.28 -10.20
CA ALA A 131 13.64 9.72 -10.14
C ALA A 131 12.82 10.48 -11.20
N GLU A 132 12.66 9.93 -12.40
CA GLU A 132 11.81 10.48 -13.46
C GLU A 132 10.32 10.41 -13.07
N ILE A 133 9.88 9.32 -12.46
CA ILE A 133 8.52 9.18 -11.96
C ILE A 133 8.24 10.25 -10.89
N TYR A 134 9.08 10.37 -9.87
CA TYR A 134 8.92 11.38 -8.83
C TYR A 134 8.92 12.82 -9.38
N LYS A 135 9.73 13.10 -10.40
CA LYS A 135 9.71 14.41 -11.07
C LYS A 135 8.35 14.72 -11.68
N LYS A 136 7.65 13.70 -12.17
CA LYS A 136 6.37 13.85 -12.86
C LYS A 136 5.18 13.81 -11.90
N THR A 137 5.21 12.94 -10.90
CA THR A 137 4.12 12.77 -9.91
C THR A 137 4.23 13.73 -8.73
N GLY A 138 5.42 14.27 -8.46
CA GLY A 138 5.72 15.05 -7.26
C GLY A 138 6.08 14.16 -6.06
N LYS A 139 6.48 14.81 -4.97
CA LYS A 139 6.95 14.13 -3.75
C LYS A 139 5.86 13.35 -3.00
N ASP A 140 4.61 13.71 -3.21
CA ASP A 140 3.45 13.11 -2.56
C ASP A 140 2.79 12.04 -3.48
N GLY A 141 3.38 11.80 -4.67
CA GLY A 141 2.91 10.79 -5.61
C GLY A 141 3.17 9.36 -5.09
N VAL A 142 2.19 8.51 -5.25
CA VAL A 142 2.29 7.08 -4.91
C VAL A 142 2.90 6.34 -6.09
N ILE A 143 3.90 5.50 -5.80
CA ILE A 143 4.50 4.59 -6.79
C ILE A 143 4.15 3.17 -6.38
N LYS A 144 3.43 2.47 -7.25
CA LYS A 144 3.11 1.04 -7.12
C LYS A 144 4.01 0.26 -8.08
N VAL A 145 4.55 -0.85 -7.64
CA VAL A 145 5.37 -1.74 -8.45
C VAL A 145 4.65 -3.07 -8.54
N GLU A 146 4.39 -3.52 -9.76
CA GLU A 146 3.68 -4.76 -10.05
C GLU A 146 4.44 -5.58 -11.07
N GLU A 147 4.19 -6.89 -11.12
CA GLU A 147 4.72 -7.75 -12.17
C GLU A 147 4.00 -7.46 -13.49
N GLY A 148 4.76 -7.09 -14.50
CA GLY A 148 4.24 -6.86 -15.85
C GLY A 148 3.99 -8.15 -16.62
N LEU A 149 3.11 -8.08 -17.61
CA LEU A 149 2.84 -9.20 -18.53
C LEU A 149 3.88 -9.30 -19.66
N THR A 150 4.78 -8.32 -19.76
CA THR A 150 5.81 -8.23 -20.81
C THR A 150 7.21 -8.33 -20.20
N THR A 151 8.21 -8.57 -21.03
CA THR A 151 9.62 -8.58 -20.62
C THR A 151 10.21 -7.19 -20.41
N GLU A 152 9.52 -6.16 -20.85
CA GLU A 152 9.96 -4.76 -20.72
C GLU A 152 9.29 -4.08 -19.55
N THR A 153 10.06 -3.25 -18.85
CA THR A 153 9.52 -2.41 -17.75
C THR A 153 8.76 -1.24 -18.36
N THR A 154 7.48 -1.16 -18.08
CA THR A 154 6.61 -0.06 -18.50
C THR A 154 6.24 0.83 -17.32
N VAL A 155 5.94 2.10 -17.58
CA VAL A 155 5.48 3.05 -16.58
C VAL A 155 4.16 3.65 -17.03
N GLU A 156 3.15 3.42 -16.22
CA GLU A 156 1.83 4.00 -16.41
C GLU A 156 1.61 5.11 -15.38
N TYR A 157 0.96 6.20 -15.80
CA TYR A 157 0.62 7.31 -14.92
C TYR A 157 -0.88 7.44 -14.86
N THR A 158 -1.43 7.24 -13.68
CA THR A 158 -2.84 7.47 -13.38
C THR A 158 -3.02 8.76 -12.59
N LYS A 159 -4.13 9.44 -12.81
CA LYS A 159 -4.57 10.58 -11.98
C LYS A 159 -5.80 10.13 -11.22
N GLY A 160 -5.88 10.49 -9.94
CA GLY A 160 -7.03 10.17 -9.11
C GLY A 160 -6.74 9.08 -8.09
N TYR A 161 -7.78 8.40 -7.66
CA TYR A 161 -7.73 7.34 -6.64
C TYR A 161 -7.93 5.96 -7.30
N GLU A 162 -7.03 5.02 -7.01
CA GLU A 162 -7.11 3.65 -7.52
C GLU A 162 -7.73 2.73 -6.46
N ILE A 163 -8.68 1.91 -6.88
CA ILE A 163 -9.36 0.91 -6.05
C ILE A 163 -9.04 -0.47 -6.62
N ASP A 164 -8.68 -1.41 -5.76
CA ASP A 164 -8.31 -2.78 -6.16
C ASP A 164 -9.50 -3.62 -6.67
N ASN A 165 -10.74 -3.15 -6.48
CA ASN A 165 -11.94 -3.81 -6.93
C ASN A 165 -12.45 -3.22 -8.26
N GLY A 166 -12.65 -4.08 -9.25
CA GLY A 166 -13.24 -3.72 -10.53
C GLY A 166 -14.77 -3.93 -10.56
N PHE A 167 -15.33 -3.90 -11.76
CA PHE A 167 -16.75 -4.11 -11.98
C PHE A 167 -17.22 -5.51 -11.54
N LEU A 168 -18.44 -5.60 -11.02
CA LEU A 168 -19.00 -6.84 -10.48
C LEU A 168 -19.52 -7.81 -11.56
N ASN A 169 -19.71 -7.34 -12.79
CA ASN A 169 -20.21 -8.16 -13.89
C ASN A 169 -19.64 -7.68 -15.23
N TRP A 170 -19.20 -8.62 -16.06
CA TRP A 170 -18.68 -8.35 -17.41
C TRP A 170 -19.67 -7.62 -18.33
N GLY A 171 -20.96 -7.77 -18.07
CA GLY A 171 -21.99 -7.03 -18.77
C GLY A 171 -21.90 -5.50 -18.65
N PHE A 172 -21.14 -4.96 -17.70
CA PHE A 172 -20.94 -3.52 -17.57
C PHE A 172 -19.94 -2.94 -18.57
N ILE A 173 -19.11 -3.75 -19.21
CA ILE A 173 -18.10 -3.29 -20.18
C ILE A 173 -18.76 -2.47 -21.29
N ASN A 174 -18.27 -1.25 -21.50
CA ASN A 174 -18.69 -0.37 -22.58
C ASN A 174 -17.57 -0.11 -23.60
N ASN A 175 -16.31 -0.38 -23.25
CA ASN A 175 -15.17 -0.38 -24.14
C ASN A 175 -14.68 -1.82 -24.32
N HIS A 176 -15.11 -2.49 -25.40
CA HIS A 176 -14.78 -3.90 -25.65
C HIS A 176 -13.35 -4.12 -26.16
N GLU A 177 -12.73 -3.11 -26.73
CA GLU A 177 -11.34 -3.20 -27.21
C GLU A 177 -10.37 -3.31 -26.04
N LYS A 178 -10.63 -2.57 -24.96
CA LYS A 178 -9.80 -2.54 -23.75
C LYS A 178 -10.35 -3.40 -22.61
N ASN A 179 -11.52 -4.02 -22.79
CA ASN A 179 -12.24 -4.77 -21.75
C ASN A 179 -12.46 -3.95 -20.44
N GLN A 180 -12.85 -2.71 -20.59
CA GLN A 180 -13.02 -1.79 -19.46
C GLN A 180 -14.34 -1.02 -19.53
N VAL A 181 -14.70 -0.40 -18.39
CA VAL A 181 -15.80 0.55 -18.29
C VAL A 181 -15.23 1.96 -18.17
N GLU A 182 -15.65 2.84 -19.05
CA GLU A 182 -15.22 4.24 -19.08
C GLU A 182 -16.45 5.14 -18.94
N PHE A 183 -16.44 6.01 -17.93
CA PHE A 183 -17.44 7.06 -17.74
C PHE A 183 -16.74 8.41 -17.66
N GLU A 184 -17.31 9.41 -18.32
CA GLU A 184 -16.90 10.80 -18.20
C GLU A 184 -17.90 11.53 -17.31
N ASP A 185 -17.42 12.46 -16.48
CA ASP A 185 -18.23 13.30 -15.57
C ASP A 185 -19.23 12.47 -14.73
N CYS A 186 -18.71 11.43 -14.11
CA CYS A 186 -19.50 10.44 -13.40
C CYS A 186 -19.78 10.88 -11.96
N TYR A 187 -21.05 10.79 -11.54
CA TYR A 187 -21.38 10.87 -10.12
C TYR A 187 -20.97 9.60 -9.39
N VAL A 188 -20.53 9.73 -8.14
CA VAL A 188 -20.10 8.59 -7.32
C VAL A 188 -20.94 8.55 -6.05
N LEU A 189 -21.66 7.46 -5.86
CA LEU A 189 -22.35 7.15 -4.61
C LEU A 189 -21.50 6.21 -3.75
N LEU A 190 -21.07 6.70 -2.60
CA LEU A 190 -20.36 5.91 -1.59
C LEU A 190 -21.37 5.45 -0.55
N TYR A 191 -21.66 4.14 -0.55
CA TYR A 191 -22.62 3.53 0.33
C TYR A 191 -21.94 2.54 1.29
N GLU A 192 -21.97 2.85 2.60
CA GLU A 192 -21.46 1.96 3.64
C GLU A 192 -22.56 0.96 4.05
N GLY A 193 -22.35 -0.30 3.75
CA GLY A 193 -23.27 -1.38 4.06
C GLY A 193 -23.64 -2.26 2.87
N TYR A 194 -24.61 -3.14 3.07
CA TYR A 194 -25.16 -4.01 2.05
C TYR A 194 -26.34 -3.34 1.35
N LEU A 195 -26.23 -3.11 0.06
CA LEU A 195 -27.26 -2.53 -0.77
C LEU A 195 -28.23 -3.63 -1.22
N GLU A 196 -29.38 -3.74 -0.55
CA GLU A 196 -30.37 -4.79 -0.74
C GLU A 196 -31.55 -4.35 -1.61
N ASP A 197 -31.97 -3.10 -1.53
CA ASP A 197 -33.16 -2.59 -2.22
C ASP A 197 -32.83 -1.34 -3.05
N LEU A 198 -33.33 -1.32 -4.28
CA LEU A 198 -33.22 -0.18 -5.18
C LEU A 198 -34.00 1.05 -4.70
N LYS A 199 -35.03 0.87 -3.90
CA LYS A 199 -35.81 1.99 -3.33
C LYS A 199 -34.91 2.94 -2.52
N GLU A 200 -33.81 2.44 -1.97
CA GLU A 200 -32.82 3.25 -1.29
C GLU A 200 -32.10 4.23 -2.23
N LEU A 201 -32.05 3.87 -3.52
CA LEU A 201 -31.44 4.66 -4.57
C LEU A 201 -32.43 5.52 -5.38
N ASP A 202 -33.73 5.30 -5.21
CA ASP A 202 -34.76 5.97 -6.03
C ASP A 202 -34.58 7.50 -6.00
N LYS A 203 -34.43 8.08 -4.81
CA LYS A 203 -34.19 9.53 -4.66
C LYS A 203 -32.89 9.98 -5.32
N THR A 204 -31.82 9.19 -5.23
CA THR A 204 -30.54 9.51 -5.86
C THR A 204 -30.68 9.46 -7.39
N ILE A 205 -31.33 8.45 -7.90
CA ILE A 205 -31.57 8.28 -9.35
C ILE A 205 -32.49 9.39 -9.87
N GLU A 206 -33.55 9.76 -9.15
CA GLU A 206 -34.43 10.89 -9.48
C GLU A 206 -33.64 12.23 -9.54
N THR A 207 -32.74 12.45 -8.59
CA THR A 207 -31.91 13.66 -8.58
C THR A 207 -30.94 13.73 -9.77
N LEU A 208 -30.50 12.60 -10.29
CA LEU A 208 -29.60 12.49 -11.43
C LEU A 208 -30.32 12.43 -12.78
N TYR A 209 -31.65 12.41 -12.76
CA TYR A 209 -32.47 12.42 -13.97
C TYR A 209 -32.63 13.82 -14.50
N ASP A 210 -32.22 14.02 -15.74
CA ASP A 210 -32.43 15.28 -16.46
C ASP A 210 -33.75 15.22 -17.25
N GLU A 211 -34.73 16.01 -16.82
CA GLU A 211 -36.07 16.08 -17.46
C GLU A 211 -36.02 16.62 -18.91
N GLN A 212 -34.99 17.39 -19.26
CA GLN A 212 -34.85 17.96 -20.59
C GLN A 212 -34.31 16.97 -21.61
N THR A 213 -33.36 16.15 -21.20
CA THR A 213 -32.73 15.14 -22.07
C THR A 213 -33.35 13.76 -21.92
N GLY A 214 -34.09 13.50 -20.84
CA GLY A 214 -34.60 12.17 -20.50
C GLY A 214 -33.50 11.18 -20.11
N GLU A 215 -32.33 11.67 -19.81
CA GLU A 215 -31.17 10.83 -19.47
C GLU A 215 -30.85 10.85 -17.97
N ILE A 216 -30.23 9.80 -17.48
CA ILE A 216 -29.64 9.73 -16.14
C ILE A 216 -28.15 9.98 -16.30
N ALA A 217 -27.61 10.93 -15.53
CA ALA A 217 -26.18 11.17 -15.49
C ALA A 217 -25.40 9.91 -15.13
N PRO A 218 -24.18 9.71 -15.63
CA PRO A 218 -23.36 8.55 -15.34
C PRO A 218 -23.18 8.38 -13.82
N LEU A 219 -23.44 7.16 -13.29
CA LEU A 219 -23.39 6.88 -11.87
C LEU A 219 -22.55 5.63 -11.58
N LEU A 220 -21.55 5.79 -10.73
CA LEU A 220 -20.79 4.73 -10.11
C LEU A 220 -21.24 4.55 -8.66
N ILE A 221 -21.61 3.34 -8.28
CA ILE A 221 -21.94 2.98 -6.90
C ILE A 221 -20.79 2.14 -6.31
N ILE A 222 -20.29 2.58 -5.18
CA ILE A 222 -19.28 1.86 -4.40
C ILE A 222 -19.93 1.44 -3.08
N SER A 223 -20.09 0.13 -2.87
CA SER A 223 -20.77 -0.40 -1.69
C SER A 223 -20.06 -1.65 -1.15
N ASP A 224 -20.27 -1.96 0.11
CA ASP A 224 -19.65 -3.10 0.78
C ASP A 224 -20.09 -4.42 0.15
N ASN A 225 -21.36 -4.53 -0.13
CA ASN A 225 -21.93 -5.62 -0.91
C ASN A 225 -23.19 -5.14 -1.63
N ILE A 226 -23.52 -5.77 -2.74
CA ILE A 226 -24.64 -5.37 -3.60
C ILE A 226 -25.42 -6.62 -4.00
N ASP A 227 -26.73 -6.58 -3.83
CA ASP A 227 -27.59 -7.69 -4.19
C ASP A 227 -27.56 -7.95 -5.70
N THR A 228 -27.60 -9.23 -6.06
CA THR A 228 -27.55 -9.66 -7.46
C THR A 228 -28.73 -9.12 -8.28
N GLN A 229 -29.89 -8.91 -7.67
CA GLN A 229 -31.06 -8.33 -8.35
C GLN A 229 -30.79 -6.88 -8.77
N ILE A 230 -30.06 -6.12 -7.95
CA ILE A 230 -29.66 -4.75 -8.27
C ILE A 230 -28.66 -4.75 -9.44
N ILE A 231 -27.67 -5.64 -9.40
CA ILE A 231 -26.70 -5.80 -10.49
C ILE A 231 -27.44 -6.11 -11.80
N ASN A 232 -28.34 -7.05 -11.79
CA ASN A 232 -29.12 -7.43 -12.97
C ASN A 232 -29.99 -6.28 -13.49
N LYS A 233 -30.58 -5.49 -12.60
CA LYS A 233 -31.38 -4.31 -12.99
C LYS A 233 -30.50 -3.21 -13.61
N PHE A 234 -29.30 -3.00 -13.09
CA PHE A 234 -28.34 -2.06 -13.69
C PHE A 234 -27.86 -2.52 -15.06
N LEU A 235 -27.68 -3.83 -15.25
CA LEU A 235 -27.39 -4.39 -16.57
C LEU A 235 -28.55 -4.15 -17.55
N SER A 236 -29.78 -4.30 -17.09
CA SER A 236 -30.97 -3.97 -17.90
C SER A 236 -31.00 -2.47 -18.25
N TYR A 237 -30.73 -1.58 -17.31
CA TYR A 237 -30.64 -0.14 -17.59
C TYR A 237 -29.53 0.20 -18.59
N LYS A 238 -28.39 -0.48 -18.49
CA LYS A 238 -27.30 -0.32 -19.47
C LYS A 238 -27.76 -0.71 -20.89
N MET A 239 -28.54 -1.80 -21.03
CA MET A 239 -29.10 -2.19 -22.34
C MET A 239 -29.99 -1.10 -22.97
N HIS A 240 -30.58 -0.24 -22.14
CA HIS A 240 -31.34 0.94 -22.54
C HIS A 240 -30.51 2.23 -22.62
N GLY A 241 -29.17 2.10 -22.70
CA GLY A 241 -28.26 3.23 -22.91
C GLY A 241 -27.89 3.98 -21.64
N LYS A 242 -28.37 3.57 -20.45
CA LYS A 242 -28.03 4.25 -19.19
C LYS A 242 -26.62 3.87 -18.72
N LYS A 243 -25.87 4.85 -18.20
CA LYS A 243 -24.47 4.70 -17.73
C LYS A 243 -24.45 4.47 -16.22
N LEU A 244 -24.71 3.24 -15.80
CA LEU A 244 -24.73 2.85 -14.40
C LEU A 244 -23.77 1.67 -14.18
N MET A 245 -23.00 1.73 -13.10
CA MET A 245 -22.07 0.66 -12.72
C MET A 245 -21.95 0.57 -11.20
N CYS A 246 -21.65 -0.61 -10.70
CA CYS A 246 -21.34 -0.81 -9.29
C CYS A 246 -20.06 -1.64 -9.09
N ILE A 247 -19.33 -1.29 -8.05
CA ILE A 247 -18.13 -1.99 -7.59
C ILE A 247 -18.22 -2.22 -6.08
N LYS A 248 -17.43 -3.17 -5.59
CA LYS A 248 -17.24 -3.35 -4.15
C LYS A 248 -16.33 -2.29 -3.58
N SER A 249 -16.63 -1.89 -2.34
CA SER A 249 -15.76 -1.00 -1.57
C SER A 249 -14.38 -1.63 -1.36
N PRO A 250 -13.31 -0.81 -1.29
CA PRO A 250 -11.97 -1.32 -1.06
C PRO A 250 -11.82 -1.86 0.37
N SER A 251 -11.02 -2.92 0.55
CA SER A 251 -10.65 -3.49 1.85
C SER A 251 -11.84 -4.02 2.68
N PHE A 252 -11.65 -4.23 4.00
CA PHE A 252 -12.68 -4.72 4.94
C PHE A 252 -12.50 -4.12 6.33
N GLY A 253 -13.55 -4.23 7.17
CA GLY A 253 -13.55 -3.76 8.55
C GLY A 253 -13.29 -2.26 8.66
N SER A 254 -12.59 -1.81 9.71
CA SER A 254 -12.29 -0.40 9.94
C SER A 254 -11.49 0.27 8.80
N ARG A 255 -10.60 -0.49 8.16
CA ARG A 255 -9.81 0.03 7.05
C ARG A 255 -10.68 0.40 5.84
N ARG A 256 -11.80 -0.29 5.63
CA ARG A 256 -12.77 0.04 4.59
C ARG A 256 -13.35 1.44 4.80
N THR A 257 -13.82 1.72 6.02
CA THR A 257 -14.38 3.04 6.37
C THR A 257 -13.34 4.14 6.17
N GLU A 258 -12.08 3.91 6.54
CA GLU A 258 -10.98 4.85 6.31
C GLU A 258 -10.77 5.09 4.80
N MET A 259 -10.70 4.05 3.99
CA MET A 259 -10.52 4.17 2.54
C MET A 259 -11.73 4.84 1.85
N MET A 260 -12.94 4.59 2.31
CA MET A 260 -14.14 5.29 1.80
C MET A 260 -14.07 6.80 2.14
N GLN A 261 -13.53 7.17 3.31
CA GLN A 261 -13.28 8.57 3.67
C GLN A 261 -12.17 9.21 2.82
N ASP A 262 -11.12 8.45 2.50
CA ASP A 262 -10.06 8.92 1.59
C ASP A 262 -10.63 9.24 0.21
N ILE A 263 -11.52 8.39 -0.31
CA ILE A 263 -12.23 8.66 -1.57
C ILE A 263 -13.01 9.97 -1.47
N THR A 264 -13.76 10.23 -0.37
CA THR A 264 -14.49 11.50 -0.21
C THR A 264 -13.57 12.71 -0.17
N THR A 265 -12.37 12.55 0.35
CA THR A 265 -11.37 13.64 0.36
C THR A 265 -10.90 14.02 -1.04
N VAL A 266 -10.81 13.05 -1.94
CA VAL A 266 -10.39 13.24 -3.34
C VAL A 266 -11.50 13.80 -4.21
N ILE A 267 -12.72 13.22 -4.12
CA ILE A 267 -13.83 13.55 -5.02
C ILE A 267 -14.84 14.56 -4.42
N GLY A 268 -14.74 14.81 -3.12
CA GLY A 268 -15.75 15.58 -2.36
C GLY A 268 -16.92 14.67 -1.91
N GLY A 269 -17.86 15.27 -1.16
CA GLY A 269 -19.06 14.58 -0.72
C GLY A 269 -18.93 13.88 0.66
N LYS A 270 -19.79 12.90 0.90
CA LYS A 270 -19.86 12.13 2.16
C LYS A 270 -20.18 10.67 1.86
N VAL A 271 -19.76 9.78 2.75
CA VAL A 271 -20.20 8.39 2.73
C VAL A 271 -21.62 8.31 3.30
N TYR A 272 -22.54 7.74 2.54
CA TYR A 272 -23.87 7.44 3.01
C TYR A 272 -23.89 6.13 3.79
N SER A 273 -24.51 6.11 4.95
CA SER A 273 -24.69 4.93 5.78
C SER A 273 -26.11 4.94 6.36
N LYS A 274 -26.80 3.79 6.30
CA LYS A 274 -28.11 3.64 6.95
C LYS A 274 -28.09 3.93 8.45
N GLU A 275 -26.98 3.63 9.11
CA GLU A 275 -26.83 3.80 10.56
C GLU A 275 -26.57 5.25 10.98
N ARG A 276 -26.06 6.04 10.07
CA ARG A 276 -25.67 7.45 10.34
C ARG A 276 -26.64 8.50 9.79
N GLY A 277 -27.63 8.09 9.00
CA GLY A 277 -28.65 8.97 8.40
C GLY A 277 -28.19 9.66 7.15
#